data_6a7aea8a629b310a0de2a619e03c9965
#
_entry.id   6a7aea8a629b310a0de2a619e03c9965
#
_cell.length_a   1.000
_cell.length_b   1.000
_cell.length_c   1.000
_cell.angle_alpha   90.00
_cell.angle_beta   90.00
_cell.angle_gamma   90.00
#
_symmetry.space_group_name_H-M   'P 1'
#
loop_
_entity.id
_entity.type
_entity.pdbx_description
1 polymer ?
#
loop_
_entity_poly.entity_id
_entity_poly.type
_entity_poly.pdbx_seq_one_letter_code
_entity_poly.pdbx_strand_id
1 'polypeptide(L)' 'SLRLRYAEADHRGDAQAKQALFQEAIYLGIQPELFTQPQ' A
#
# COMPACT_ATOMS: atom_id res chain seq x y z
N SER A 1 8.02 -5.94 0.25
CA SER A 1 6.96 -5.87 -0.76
C SER A 1 5.96 -4.79 -0.43
N LEU A 2 5.22 -4.35 -1.43
CA LEU A 2 4.18 -3.35 -1.22
C LEU A 2 3.09 -3.86 -0.28
N ARG A 3 2.75 -5.14 -0.40
CA ARG A 3 1.71 -5.73 0.44
C ARG A 3 2.10 -5.67 1.92
N LEU A 4 3.31 -6.02 2.23
CA LEU A 4 3.77 -5.98 3.62
C LEU A 4 3.81 -4.55 4.14
N ARG A 5 4.33 -3.63 3.34
CA ARG A 5 4.43 -2.22 3.73
C ARG A 5 3.05 -1.62 3.94
N TYR A 6 2.09 -1.97 3.07
CA TYR A 6 0.73 -1.49 3.22
C TYR A 6 0.09 -2.05 4.50
N ALA A 7 0.28 -3.34 4.76
CA ALA A 7 -0.29 -3.96 5.96
C ALA A 7 0.26 -3.30 7.22
N GLU A 8 1.55 -2.99 7.24
CA GLU A 8 2.15 -2.33 8.40
C GLU A 8 1.60 -0.91 8.58
N ALA A 9 1.47 -0.17 7.48
CA ALA A 9 0.91 1.18 7.55
C ALA A 9 -0.55 1.15 8.00
N ASP A 10 -1.31 0.19 7.51
CA ASP A 10 -2.70 0.03 7.88
C ASP A 10 -2.84 -0.29 9.37
N HIS A 11 -1.98 -1.16 9.87
CA HIS A 11 -1.99 -1.56 11.28
C HIS A 11 -1.69 -0.37 12.19
N ARG A 12 -0.80 0.52 11.75
CA ARG A 12 -0.46 1.72 12.51
C ARG A 12 -1.48 2.84 12.36
N GLY A 13 -2.42 2.68 11.42
CA GLY A 13 -3.34 3.75 11.09
C GLY A 13 -2.66 4.92 10.41
N ASP A 14 -1.61 4.65 9.64
CA ASP A 14 -0.79 5.67 8.99
C ASP A 14 -1.33 5.96 7.59
N ALA A 15 -2.31 6.85 7.51
CA ALA A 15 -2.94 7.17 6.23
C ALA A 15 -1.96 7.81 5.26
N GLN A 16 -1.02 8.59 5.76
CA GLN A 16 -0.05 9.26 4.91
C GLN A 16 0.88 8.24 4.24
N ALA A 17 1.31 7.23 4.99
CA ALA A 17 2.15 6.18 4.43
C ALA A 17 1.39 5.35 3.41
N LYS A 18 0.10 5.08 3.67
CA LYS A 18 -0.73 4.34 2.72
C LYS A 18 -0.87 5.12 1.43
N GLN A 19 -1.07 6.43 1.52
CA GLN A 19 -1.19 7.26 0.32
C GLN A 19 0.10 7.26 -0.48
N ALA A 20 1.24 7.30 0.19
CA ALA A 20 2.54 7.24 -0.48
C ALA A 20 2.71 5.93 -1.23
N LEU A 21 2.20 4.83 -0.65
CA LEU A 21 2.26 3.53 -1.32
C LEU A 21 1.39 3.50 -2.58
N PHE A 22 0.24 4.15 -2.55
CA PHE A 22 -0.60 4.25 -3.75
C PHE A 22 0.12 5.04 -4.85
N GLN A 23 0.81 6.11 -4.50
CA GLN A 23 1.58 6.89 -5.47
C GLN A 23 2.69 6.04 -6.08
N GLU A 24 3.39 5.29 -5.24
CA GLU A 24 4.45 4.42 -5.72
C GLU A 24 3.89 3.35 -6.67
N ALA A 25 2.73 2.79 -6.33
CA ALA A 25 2.11 1.77 -7.16
C ALA A 25 1.74 2.34 -8.53
N ILE A 26 1.19 3.55 -8.56
CA ILE A 26 0.85 4.20 -9.82
C ILE A 26 2.11 4.38 -10.67
N TYR A 27 3.19 4.82 -10.05
CA TYR A 27 4.45 5.02 -10.75
C TYR A 27 4.98 3.72 -11.33
N LEU A 28 4.82 2.61 -10.62
CA LEU A 28 5.32 1.31 -11.06
C LEU A 28 4.33 0.57 -11.97
N GLY A 29 3.12 1.10 -12.12
CA GLY A 29 2.10 0.44 -12.93
C GLY A 29 1.47 -0.75 -12.25
N ILE A 30 1.47 -0.77 -10.92
CA ILE A 30 0.88 -1.86 -10.13
C ILE A 30 -0.51 -1.45 -9.70
N GLN A 31 -1.48 -2.33 -9.89
CA GLN A 31 -2.85 -2.06 -9.46
C GLN A 31 -2.94 -2.13 -7.94
N PRO A 32 -3.53 -1.13 -7.28
CA PRO A 32 -3.62 -1.13 -5.82
C PRO A 32 -4.30 -2.35 -5.23
N GLU A 33 -5.26 -2.96 -5.93
CA GLU A 33 -5.95 -4.13 -5.44
C GLU A 33 -4.99 -5.28 -5.13
N LEU A 34 -3.83 -5.30 -5.77
CA LEU A 34 -2.89 -6.41 -5.60
C LEU A 34 -2.20 -6.39 -4.24
N PHE A 35 -2.18 -5.24 -3.56
CA PHE A 35 -1.49 -5.17 -2.27
C PHE A 35 -2.38 -4.68 -1.12
N THR A 36 -3.63 -4.31 -1.40
CA THR A 36 -4.52 -3.81 -0.35
C THR A 36 -5.46 -4.87 0.18
N GLN A 37 -5.57 -6.01 -0.47
CA GLN A 37 -6.48 -7.06 -0.03
C GLN A 37 -5.87 -7.86 1.12
N PRO A 38 -6.67 -8.23 2.12
CA PRO A 38 -6.19 -9.07 3.20
C PRO A 38 -5.83 -10.46 2.70
N GLN A 39 -4.90 -11.08 3.37
CA GLN A 39 -4.48 -12.44 3.05
C GLN A 39 -5.55 -13.45 3.43
#